data_74bad80328320cd55619e574d1822661
#
_entry.id   74bad80328320cd55619e574d1822661
#
_cell.length_a   1.000
_cell.length_b   1.000
_cell.length_c   1.000
_cell.angle_alpha   90.00
_cell.angle_beta   90.00
_cell.angle_gamma   90.00
#
_symmetry.space_group_name_H-M   'P 1'
#
loop_
_entity.id
_entity.type
_entity.pdbx_description
1 polymer ?
#
loop_
_entity_poly.entity_id
_entity_poly.type
_entity_poly.pdbx_seq_one_letter_code
_entity_poly.pdbx_strand_id
1 'polypeptide(L)'
;MNKPLFLLLCAISTTAFAQKFEGLALTPPMGWNSWNTFAANINEALIKETADAMIANGMRDAGYNYIVIDDCWESKERDAKGNLVPDPVKFPNGLKAVGDYLHSKGFKFGIHSCAGTRTCADFPGGRGHEYQDALSYASWGVDFLKYDWCNHGTADARETYKTMRDALHAAGRPVLFSLCEWGQNKPWEWAADVGHMWRTTGDIYDSYDGRKGWEMGWKRILDLQYSLVDGNGPDCIGKFAGPGHWNDPDMLEVGNEGLTFAESRAHFSLWCMIAAPLMAGNDVRHMKPEYRDMMTNKAVLAIDQDALGKQGYRALAEPHNNIEIWVKELSNGEWAVCALNTSMKAEELTVRWDRLWTIQGEFAVHNVWTNQPAGDTTKSYTAKVDSHDVLLFRLTPAKK
;
A
#
# COMPACT_ATOMS: atom_id res chain seq x y z
N MET A 1 36.36 -4.38 63.15
CA MET A 1 36.93 -4.47 61.81
C MET A 1 35.75 -4.58 60.80
N ASN A 2 35.32 -3.45 60.25
CA ASN A 2 34.22 -3.39 59.29
C ASN A 2 34.79 -3.53 57.87
N LYS A 3 34.33 -4.56 57.14
CA LYS A 3 34.67 -4.74 55.71
C LYS A 3 33.68 -3.93 54.88
N PRO A 4 34.12 -3.12 53.93
CA PRO A 4 33.23 -2.47 52.99
C PRO A 4 32.72 -3.47 51.91
N LEU A 5 31.40 -3.48 51.75
CA LEU A 5 30.71 -4.24 50.70
C LEU A 5 30.77 -3.41 49.41
N PHE A 6 31.58 -3.83 48.44
CA PHE A 6 31.58 -3.26 47.09
C PHE A 6 30.38 -3.80 46.31
N LEU A 7 29.35 -2.97 46.07
CA LEU A 7 28.32 -3.27 45.09
C LEU A 7 28.88 -3.02 43.71
N LEU A 8 29.04 -4.10 42.93
CA LEU A 8 29.37 -4.04 41.51
C LEU A 8 28.08 -3.74 40.74
N LEU A 9 27.87 -2.50 40.30
CA LEU A 9 26.81 -2.16 39.37
C LEU A 9 27.21 -2.69 37.98
N CYS A 10 26.65 -3.83 37.58
CA CYS A 10 26.67 -4.25 36.16
C CYS A 10 25.74 -3.33 35.34
N ALA A 11 26.32 -2.39 34.63
CA ALA A 11 25.60 -1.66 33.59
C ALA A 11 25.31 -2.65 32.45
N ILE A 12 24.07 -3.14 32.37
CA ILE A 12 23.59 -3.87 31.22
C ILE A 12 23.46 -2.85 30.09
N SER A 13 24.46 -2.77 29.22
CA SER A 13 24.36 -2.05 27.95
C SER A 13 23.40 -2.85 27.08
N THR A 14 22.12 -2.46 27.08
CA THR A 14 21.21 -2.88 26.01
C THR A 14 21.72 -2.23 24.73
N THR A 15 22.37 -2.99 23.86
CA THR A 15 22.58 -2.61 22.48
C THR A 15 21.19 -2.47 21.87
N ALA A 16 20.66 -1.27 21.83
CA ALA A 16 19.51 -0.96 21.01
C ALA A 16 19.94 -1.14 19.55
N PHE A 17 19.62 -2.29 18.97
CA PHE A 17 19.70 -2.42 17.52
C PHE A 17 18.72 -1.40 16.94
N ALA A 18 19.18 -0.58 16.00
CA ALA A 18 18.29 0.30 15.28
C ALA A 18 17.23 -0.55 14.56
N GLN A 19 15.97 -0.32 14.90
CA GLN A 19 14.81 -0.99 14.31
C GLN A 19 13.97 0.07 13.60
N LYS A 20 13.08 -0.34 12.69
CA LYS A 20 12.09 0.59 12.16
C LYS A 20 11.26 1.17 13.31
N PHE A 21 10.60 2.30 13.08
CA PHE A 21 9.69 2.87 14.09
C PHE A 21 8.50 1.93 14.31
N GLU A 22 8.32 1.49 15.55
CA GLU A 22 7.19 0.65 15.93
C GLU A 22 5.89 1.46 16.05
N GLY A 23 4.75 0.78 15.94
CA GLY A 23 3.42 1.39 16.10
C GLY A 23 2.93 2.14 14.85
N LEU A 24 3.67 2.13 13.74
CA LEU A 24 3.24 2.65 12.45
C LEU A 24 2.66 1.52 11.58
N ALA A 25 1.75 1.88 10.67
CA ALA A 25 1.14 0.95 9.71
C ALA A 25 0.54 -0.32 10.38
N LEU A 26 -0.15 -0.17 11.50
CA LEU A 26 -0.83 -1.30 12.17
C LEU A 26 -1.97 -1.88 11.31
N THR A 27 -2.52 -1.08 10.41
CA THR A 27 -3.34 -1.49 9.27
C THR A 27 -2.67 -1.01 7.97
N PRO A 28 -3.06 -1.53 6.80
CA PRO A 28 -2.48 -1.08 5.53
C PRO A 28 -2.54 0.46 5.39
N PRO A 29 -1.43 1.13 5.05
CA PRO A 29 -1.43 2.58 4.85
C PRO A 29 -2.38 3.02 3.75
N MET A 30 -3.07 4.15 3.96
CA MET A 30 -3.97 4.74 2.98
C MET A 30 -3.56 6.20 2.69
N GLY A 31 -3.55 6.58 1.41
CA GLY A 31 -3.13 7.91 1.02
C GLY A 31 -3.29 8.19 -0.47
N TRP A 32 -2.52 9.16 -0.93
CA TRP A 32 -2.39 9.55 -2.32
C TRP A 32 -0.91 9.77 -2.67
N ASN A 33 -0.54 9.42 -3.90
CA ASN A 33 0.80 9.64 -4.42
C ASN A 33 0.71 10.28 -5.81
N SER A 34 1.61 11.19 -6.12
CA SER A 34 1.53 12.04 -7.31
C SER A 34 1.93 11.37 -8.62
N TRP A 35 2.59 10.20 -8.60
CA TRP A 35 3.29 9.68 -9.78
C TRP A 35 2.39 9.34 -10.95
N ASN A 36 1.40 8.45 -10.76
CA ASN A 36 0.70 7.82 -11.88
C ASN A 36 -0.08 8.80 -12.77
N THR A 37 -0.63 9.85 -12.19
CA THR A 37 -1.31 10.90 -12.99
C THR A 37 -0.38 12.05 -13.40
N PHE A 38 0.53 12.47 -12.53
CA PHE A 38 1.25 13.74 -12.74
C PHE A 38 2.71 13.55 -13.13
N ALA A 39 3.33 12.40 -12.84
CA ALA A 39 4.75 12.16 -13.06
C ALA A 39 5.59 13.37 -12.58
N ALA A 40 6.39 13.95 -13.46
CA ALA A 40 7.21 15.12 -13.14
C ALA A 40 6.45 16.46 -13.06
N ASN A 41 5.15 16.50 -13.43
CA ASN A 41 4.33 17.72 -13.47
C ASN A 41 3.72 18.03 -12.10
N ILE A 42 4.55 18.20 -11.11
CA ILE A 42 4.17 18.46 -9.73
C ILE A 42 4.64 19.84 -9.28
N ASN A 43 3.90 20.45 -8.37
CA ASN A 43 4.28 21.71 -7.71
C ASN A 43 3.54 21.87 -6.38
N GLU A 44 3.93 22.88 -5.61
CA GLU A 44 3.34 23.18 -4.31
C GLU A 44 1.82 23.42 -4.36
N ALA A 45 1.33 24.10 -5.41
CA ALA A 45 -0.09 24.37 -5.57
C ALA A 45 -0.89 23.08 -5.77
N LEU A 46 -0.44 22.17 -6.67
CA LEU A 46 -1.04 20.87 -6.90
C LEU A 46 -1.19 20.07 -5.60
N ILE A 47 -0.14 20.02 -4.79
CA ILE A 47 -0.16 19.25 -3.54
C ILE A 47 -1.17 19.82 -2.55
N LYS A 48 -1.25 21.14 -2.42
CA LYS A 48 -2.23 21.81 -1.54
C LYS A 48 -3.67 21.63 -2.04
N GLU A 49 -3.90 21.78 -3.34
CA GLU A 49 -5.21 21.55 -3.97
C GLU A 49 -5.68 20.11 -3.81
N THR A 50 -4.76 19.14 -3.93
CA THR A 50 -5.03 17.73 -3.69
C THR A 50 -5.46 17.48 -2.25
N ALA A 51 -4.77 18.05 -1.26
CA ALA A 51 -5.15 17.96 0.14
C ALA A 51 -6.55 18.53 0.40
N ASP A 52 -6.83 19.73 -0.13
CA ASP A 52 -8.15 20.35 0.02
C ASP A 52 -9.26 19.53 -0.66
N ALA A 53 -8.98 18.95 -1.82
CA ALA A 53 -9.91 18.05 -2.52
C ALA A 53 -10.18 16.77 -1.74
N MET A 54 -9.16 16.14 -1.14
CA MET A 54 -9.32 14.94 -0.31
C MET A 54 -10.14 15.20 0.95
N ILE A 55 -10.13 16.40 1.48
CA ILE A 55 -11.05 16.82 2.55
C ILE A 55 -12.47 16.97 1.99
N ALA A 56 -12.62 17.73 0.92
CA ALA A 56 -13.92 18.06 0.35
C ALA A 56 -14.69 16.83 -0.16
N ASN A 57 -13.98 15.83 -0.67
CA ASN A 57 -14.56 14.59 -1.18
C ASN A 57 -14.68 13.46 -0.14
N GLY A 58 -14.24 13.68 1.11
CA GLY A 58 -14.37 12.75 2.23
C GLY A 58 -13.28 11.67 2.30
N MET A 59 -12.29 11.66 1.43
CA MET A 59 -11.20 10.65 1.46
C MET A 59 -10.40 10.72 2.76
N ARG A 60 -10.05 11.94 3.26
CA ARG A 60 -9.36 12.07 4.55
C ARG A 60 -10.15 11.39 5.67
N ASP A 61 -11.45 11.65 5.75
CA ASP A 61 -12.33 11.12 6.80
C ASP A 61 -12.58 9.61 6.63
N ALA A 62 -12.37 9.09 5.42
CA ALA A 62 -12.37 7.65 5.13
C ALA A 62 -11.06 6.94 5.50
N GLY A 63 -9.99 7.69 5.85
CA GLY A 63 -8.72 7.13 6.32
C GLY A 63 -7.51 7.34 5.39
N TYR A 64 -7.68 8.00 4.24
CA TYR A 64 -6.56 8.34 3.34
C TYR A 64 -5.75 9.49 3.94
N ASN A 65 -4.77 9.13 4.78
CA ASN A 65 -4.08 10.08 5.65
C ASN A 65 -2.73 10.56 5.11
N TYR A 66 -2.14 9.86 4.13
CA TYR A 66 -0.86 10.22 3.57
C TYR A 66 -1.02 10.98 2.26
N ILE A 67 -0.23 12.05 2.07
CA ILE A 67 -0.03 12.71 0.77
C ILE A 67 1.45 12.65 0.46
N VAL A 68 1.79 11.89 -0.59
CA VAL A 68 3.17 11.57 -0.96
C VAL A 68 3.52 12.28 -2.27
N ILE A 69 4.56 13.11 -2.22
CA ILE A 69 5.18 13.67 -3.41
C ILE A 69 6.18 12.65 -3.94
N ASP A 70 5.95 12.16 -5.15
CA ASP A 70 6.85 11.19 -5.80
C ASP A 70 8.09 11.87 -6.39
N ASP A 71 8.83 11.20 -7.28
CA ASP A 71 10.08 11.68 -7.88
C ASP A 71 9.95 13.07 -8.54
N CYS A 72 11.06 13.73 -8.79
CA CYS A 72 11.17 15.05 -9.44
C CYS A 72 10.74 16.25 -8.59
N TRP A 73 10.71 16.16 -7.27
CA TRP A 73 10.48 17.30 -6.39
C TRP A 73 11.76 18.13 -6.12
N GLU A 74 12.92 17.50 -6.27
CA GLU A 74 14.22 18.07 -5.99
C GLU A 74 14.85 18.76 -7.21
N SER A 75 15.88 19.57 -6.95
CA SER A 75 16.80 20.12 -7.94
C SER A 75 17.72 19.04 -8.52
N LYS A 76 18.24 19.25 -9.72
CA LYS A 76 19.13 18.29 -10.42
C LYS A 76 20.46 18.04 -9.69
N GLU A 77 20.86 18.90 -8.79
CA GLU A 77 22.09 18.78 -8.02
C GLU A 77 21.85 19.10 -6.55
N ARG A 78 22.65 18.48 -5.68
CA ARG A 78 22.74 18.83 -4.26
C ARG A 78 23.40 20.18 -4.08
N ASP A 79 23.20 20.84 -2.95
CA ASP A 79 23.90 22.08 -2.61
C ASP A 79 25.39 21.82 -2.33
N ALA A 80 26.13 22.90 -2.12
CA ALA A 80 27.58 22.83 -1.84
C ALA A 80 27.93 22.07 -0.55
N LYS A 81 26.95 21.80 0.32
CA LYS A 81 27.11 21.01 1.54
C LYS A 81 26.63 19.55 1.38
N GLY A 82 26.18 19.21 0.18
CA GLY A 82 25.64 17.88 -0.13
C GLY A 82 24.18 17.68 0.24
N ASN A 83 23.42 18.70 0.64
CA ASN A 83 22.01 18.56 0.96
C ASN A 83 21.15 18.46 -0.31
N LEU A 84 20.06 17.69 -0.22
CA LEU A 84 18.97 17.75 -1.19
C LEU A 84 18.31 19.14 -1.15
N VAL A 85 18.01 19.67 -2.32
CA VAL A 85 17.40 21.00 -2.49
C VAL A 85 16.07 20.82 -3.20
N PRO A 86 14.92 21.25 -2.64
CA PRO A 86 13.68 21.32 -3.38
C PRO A 86 13.82 22.16 -4.64
N ASP A 87 13.17 21.77 -5.73
CA ASP A 87 13.14 22.58 -6.95
C ASP A 87 12.50 23.95 -6.64
N PRO A 88 13.23 25.09 -6.80
CA PRO A 88 12.74 26.39 -6.36
C PRO A 88 11.60 26.94 -7.24
N VAL A 89 11.38 26.36 -8.43
CA VAL A 89 10.25 26.71 -9.31
C VAL A 89 9.00 25.95 -8.90
N LYS A 90 9.14 24.66 -8.62
CA LYS A 90 8.03 23.79 -8.21
C LYS A 90 7.61 24.04 -6.76
N PHE A 91 8.57 24.25 -5.87
CA PHE A 91 8.37 24.40 -4.42
C PHE A 91 9.07 25.66 -3.90
N PRO A 92 8.59 26.86 -4.28
CA PRO A 92 9.26 28.14 -3.96
C PRO A 92 9.35 28.43 -2.47
N ASN A 93 8.46 27.86 -1.65
CA ASN A 93 8.47 28.00 -0.19
C ASN A 93 9.17 26.83 0.51
N GLY A 94 9.74 25.88 -0.24
CA GLY A 94 10.39 24.68 0.26
C GLY A 94 9.43 23.61 0.79
N LEU A 95 9.95 22.39 1.01
CA LEU A 95 9.13 21.25 1.43
C LEU A 95 8.63 21.36 2.88
N LYS A 96 9.33 22.09 3.74
CA LYS A 96 8.82 22.35 5.10
C LYS A 96 7.47 23.06 5.08
N ALA A 97 7.31 24.08 4.23
CA ALA A 97 6.06 24.82 4.10
C ALA A 97 4.91 23.92 3.58
N VAL A 98 5.22 22.99 2.69
CA VAL A 98 4.27 21.97 2.23
C VAL A 98 3.89 21.04 3.38
N GLY A 99 4.86 20.49 4.11
CA GLY A 99 4.63 19.63 5.26
C GLY A 99 3.77 20.32 6.34
N ASP A 100 4.12 21.55 6.71
CA ASP A 100 3.35 22.35 7.69
C ASP A 100 1.88 22.56 7.22
N TYR A 101 1.67 22.81 5.92
CA TYR A 101 0.33 22.93 5.35
C TYR A 101 -0.46 21.61 5.47
N LEU A 102 0.13 20.49 5.04
CA LEU A 102 -0.50 19.17 5.10
C LEU A 102 -0.84 18.78 6.55
N HIS A 103 0.07 19.00 7.49
CA HIS A 103 -0.15 18.76 8.92
C HIS A 103 -1.29 19.62 9.47
N SER A 104 -1.38 20.91 9.06
CA SER A 104 -2.48 21.80 9.47
C SER A 104 -3.86 21.32 9.02
N LYS A 105 -3.89 20.50 7.94
CA LYS A 105 -5.10 19.89 7.39
C LYS A 105 -5.35 18.46 7.94
N GLY A 106 -4.50 17.96 8.82
CA GLY A 106 -4.61 16.62 9.43
C GLY A 106 -4.08 15.48 8.55
N PHE A 107 -3.28 15.78 7.53
CA PHE A 107 -2.57 14.78 6.73
C PHE A 107 -1.16 14.52 7.27
N LYS A 108 -0.58 13.43 6.84
CA LYS A 108 0.82 13.08 6.99
C LYS A 108 1.54 13.33 5.67
N PHE A 109 2.73 13.92 5.76
CA PHE A 109 3.53 14.30 4.61
C PHE A 109 4.48 13.20 4.18
N GLY A 110 4.44 12.79 2.91
CA GLY A 110 5.35 11.80 2.32
C GLY A 110 6.17 12.37 1.18
N ILE A 111 7.34 11.79 0.98
CA ILE A 111 8.22 12.08 -0.16
C ILE A 111 8.83 10.80 -0.73
N HIS A 112 9.35 10.93 -1.95
CA HIS A 112 10.15 9.94 -2.65
C HIS A 112 11.65 10.27 -2.52
N SER A 113 12.48 9.23 -2.52
CA SER A 113 13.92 9.27 -2.79
C SER A 113 14.37 7.91 -3.32
N CYS A 114 15.67 7.69 -3.48
CA CYS A 114 16.19 6.47 -4.08
C CYS A 114 17.42 5.96 -3.33
N ALA A 115 17.54 4.66 -3.20
CA ALA A 115 18.66 3.96 -2.59
C ALA A 115 19.95 3.96 -3.47
N GLY A 116 19.82 4.31 -4.73
CA GLY A 116 20.94 4.47 -5.65
C GLY A 116 21.57 5.85 -5.61
N THR A 117 22.49 6.06 -6.53
CA THR A 117 23.19 7.37 -6.69
C THR A 117 22.30 8.42 -7.35
N ARG A 118 21.29 7.97 -8.11
CA ARG A 118 20.30 8.81 -8.80
C ARG A 118 18.91 8.16 -8.66
N THR A 119 17.87 9.01 -8.68
CA THR A 119 16.47 8.53 -8.79
C THR A 119 16.17 7.93 -10.17
N CYS A 120 15.00 7.39 -10.37
CA CYS A 120 14.57 6.84 -11.65
C CYS A 120 14.45 7.92 -12.74
N ALA A 121 14.14 9.17 -12.35
CA ALA A 121 14.10 10.33 -13.24
C ALA A 121 15.43 11.13 -13.28
N ASP A 122 16.53 10.52 -12.84
CA ASP A 122 17.89 11.09 -12.88
C ASP A 122 18.06 12.36 -12.03
N PHE A 123 17.48 12.37 -10.82
CA PHE A 123 17.74 13.34 -9.77
C PHE A 123 18.70 12.76 -8.71
N PRO A 124 19.24 13.55 -7.77
CA PRO A 124 20.16 13.06 -6.75
C PRO A 124 19.53 11.98 -5.86
N GLY A 125 20.10 10.76 -5.85
CA GLY A 125 19.71 9.69 -4.95
C GLY A 125 20.33 9.79 -3.57
N GLY A 126 19.90 8.94 -2.63
CA GLY A 126 20.33 8.97 -1.22
C GLY A 126 21.66 8.29 -0.94
N ARG A 127 22.19 7.48 -1.87
CA ARG A 127 23.38 6.66 -1.61
C ARG A 127 24.60 7.48 -1.19
N GLY A 128 25.10 7.18 0.03
CA GLY A 128 26.23 7.90 0.65
C GLY A 128 25.84 9.20 1.37
N HIS A 129 24.52 9.53 1.40
CA HIS A 129 23.97 10.70 2.07
C HIS A 129 22.82 10.36 3.02
N GLU A 130 22.57 9.10 3.32
CA GLU A 130 21.36 8.60 3.99
C GLU A 130 21.09 9.32 5.31
N TYR A 131 22.12 9.50 6.16
CA TYR A 131 21.99 10.19 7.44
C TYR A 131 21.74 11.71 7.28
N GLN A 132 22.37 12.33 6.30
CA GLN A 132 22.17 13.74 5.98
C GLN A 132 20.76 14.00 5.45
N ASP A 133 20.32 13.14 4.55
CA ASP A 133 18.98 13.21 3.96
C ASP A 133 17.90 12.96 5.01
N ALA A 134 18.07 11.96 5.89
CA ALA A 134 17.14 11.68 6.97
C ALA A 134 16.96 12.87 7.93
N LEU A 135 18.04 13.63 8.24
CA LEU A 135 17.95 14.86 9.02
C LEU A 135 17.16 15.94 8.27
N SER A 136 17.34 16.06 6.95
CA SER A 136 16.57 16.98 6.11
C SER A 136 15.08 16.61 6.13
N TYR A 137 14.76 15.33 5.93
CA TYR A 137 13.38 14.81 5.98
C TYR A 137 12.72 15.09 7.33
N ALA A 138 13.43 14.84 8.43
CA ALA A 138 12.93 15.14 9.77
C ALA A 138 12.67 16.65 9.97
N SER A 139 13.55 17.50 9.45
CA SER A 139 13.42 18.98 9.53
C SER A 139 12.23 19.52 8.72
N TRP A 140 11.86 18.85 7.62
CA TRP A 140 10.72 19.20 6.80
C TRP A 140 9.40 18.60 7.31
N GLY A 141 9.46 17.73 8.33
CA GLY A 141 8.27 17.10 8.90
C GLY A 141 7.78 15.90 8.11
N VAL A 142 8.67 15.21 7.39
CA VAL A 142 8.30 14.00 6.61
C VAL A 142 7.84 12.89 7.54
N ASP A 143 6.71 12.26 7.20
CA ASP A 143 6.09 11.12 7.92
C ASP A 143 6.11 9.82 7.12
N PHE A 144 6.42 9.88 5.82
CA PHE A 144 6.45 8.74 4.90
C PHE A 144 7.60 8.91 3.90
N LEU A 145 8.41 7.88 3.73
CA LEU A 145 9.47 7.85 2.72
C LEU A 145 9.25 6.65 1.79
N LYS A 146 8.96 6.91 0.49
CA LYS A 146 9.11 5.93 -0.58
C LYS A 146 10.57 5.94 -1.02
N TYR A 147 11.26 4.81 -0.91
CA TYR A 147 12.68 4.70 -1.19
C TYR A 147 12.91 3.69 -2.31
N ASP A 148 13.18 4.21 -3.49
CA ASP A 148 13.27 3.47 -4.75
C ASP A 148 14.62 2.79 -4.95
N TRP A 149 14.78 1.99 -6.00
CA TRP A 149 15.93 1.11 -6.23
C TRP A 149 16.69 1.41 -7.53
N CYS A 150 16.39 2.50 -8.24
CA CYS A 150 17.08 2.89 -9.48
C CYS A 150 18.56 3.22 -9.20
N ASN A 151 19.40 3.02 -10.20
CA ASN A 151 20.83 3.40 -10.17
C ASN A 151 21.61 2.85 -8.96
N HIS A 152 21.19 1.69 -8.43
CA HIS A 152 21.79 1.04 -7.24
C HIS A 152 23.16 0.41 -7.52
N GLY A 153 23.51 0.17 -8.80
CA GLY A 153 24.78 -0.48 -9.20
C GLY A 153 24.86 -1.91 -8.66
N THR A 154 25.90 -2.19 -7.87
CA THR A 154 26.13 -3.51 -7.25
C THR A 154 25.79 -3.53 -5.76
N ALA A 155 24.96 -2.58 -5.27
CA ALA A 155 24.60 -2.53 -3.86
C ALA A 155 23.76 -3.74 -3.43
N ASP A 156 23.97 -4.22 -2.21
CA ASP A 156 23.09 -5.18 -1.57
C ASP A 156 21.82 -4.47 -1.10
N ALA A 157 20.67 -4.97 -1.51
CA ALA A 157 19.39 -4.32 -1.20
C ALA A 157 19.13 -4.28 0.31
N ARG A 158 19.27 -5.40 1.00
CA ARG A 158 18.99 -5.52 2.43
C ARG A 158 19.83 -4.53 3.25
N GLU A 159 21.14 -4.49 2.99
CA GLU A 159 22.05 -3.62 3.75
C GLU A 159 21.83 -2.13 3.41
N THR A 160 21.49 -1.82 2.14
CA THR A 160 21.21 -0.45 1.72
C THR A 160 19.93 0.09 2.38
N TYR A 161 18.85 -0.68 2.37
CA TYR A 161 17.60 -0.30 3.04
C TYR A 161 17.76 -0.22 4.56
N LYS A 162 18.54 -1.11 5.19
CA LYS A 162 18.88 -1.00 6.61
C LYS A 162 19.63 0.29 6.92
N THR A 163 20.56 0.71 6.07
CA THR A 163 21.30 1.98 6.26
C THR A 163 20.34 3.17 6.31
N MET A 164 19.37 3.25 5.38
CA MET A 164 18.37 4.31 5.43
C MET A 164 17.43 4.19 6.64
N ARG A 165 17.00 2.98 7.02
CA ARG A 165 16.22 2.74 8.25
C ARG A 165 16.95 3.32 9.47
N ASP A 166 18.23 3.01 9.60
CA ASP A 166 19.06 3.43 10.73
C ASP A 166 19.26 4.95 10.74
N ALA A 167 19.40 5.53 9.54
CA ALA A 167 19.47 6.99 9.36
C ALA A 167 18.16 7.70 9.78
N LEU A 168 17.01 7.18 9.36
CA LEU A 168 15.68 7.67 9.76
C LEU A 168 15.49 7.57 11.27
N HIS A 169 15.89 6.45 11.86
CA HIS A 169 15.82 6.25 13.31
C HIS A 169 16.71 7.25 14.06
N ALA A 170 17.94 7.47 13.58
CA ALA A 170 18.90 8.42 14.15
C ALA A 170 18.42 9.89 14.04
N ALA A 171 17.64 10.22 13.00
CA ALA A 171 17.03 11.53 12.85
C ALA A 171 15.90 11.81 13.86
N GLY A 172 15.38 10.76 14.53
CA GLY A 172 14.48 10.84 15.68
C GLY A 172 13.02 11.18 15.36
N ARG A 173 12.64 11.33 14.08
CA ARG A 173 11.25 11.53 13.67
C ARG A 173 10.65 10.20 13.18
N PRO A 174 9.49 9.75 13.70
CA PRO A 174 8.82 8.55 13.18
C PRO A 174 8.41 8.73 11.72
N VAL A 175 8.96 7.87 10.85
CA VAL A 175 8.70 7.86 9.40
C VAL A 175 8.23 6.47 9.00
N LEU A 176 7.09 6.37 8.32
CA LEU A 176 6.68 5.15 7.63
C LEU A 176 7.66 4.94 6.46
N PHE A 177 8.36 3.82 6.48
CA PHE A 177 9.37 3.51 5.48
C PHE A 177 8.84 2.50 4.48
N SER A 178 8.71 2.91 3.22
CA SER A 178 8.24 2.12 2.08
C SER A 178 9.40 1.76 1.17
N LEU A 179 9.68 0.46 1.04
CA LEU A 179 10.73 -0.08 0.19
C LEU A 179 10.21 -0.31 -1.22
N CYS A 180 10.86 0.26 -2.23
CA CYS A 180 10.42 0.16 -3.61
C CYS A 180 11.52 -0.46 -4.50
N GLU A 181 11.78 -1.78 -4.31
CA GLU A 181 12.76 -2.54 -5.12
C GLU A 181 12.09 -3.57 -6.04
N TRP A 182 10.78 -3.39 -6.28
CA TRP A 182 9.96 -4.14 -7.25
C TRP A 182 9.95 -5.65 -7.08
N GLY A 183 10.27 -6.17 -5.88
CA GLY A 183 10.34 -7.60 -5.57
C GLY A 183 11.60 -8.30 -6.08
N GLN A 184 12.56 -7.58 -6.62
CA GLN A 184 13.76 -8.15 -7.24
C GLN A 184 14.62 -8.97 -6.26
N ASN A 185 14.68 -8.52 -4.99
CA ASN A 185 15.46 -9.17 -3.94
C ASN A 185 14.57 -9.84 -2.88
N LYS A 186 13.31 -10.14 -3.21
CA LYS A 186 12.34 -10.80 -2.33
C LYS A 186 12.21 -10.09 -0.97
N PRO A 187 11.83 -8.81 -0.92
CA PRO A 187 11.80 -8.02 0.31
C PRO A 187 10.90 -8.63 1.38
N TRP A 188 9.86 -9.38 1.01
CA TRP A 188 9.02 -10.11 1.94
C TRP A 188 9.78 -11.08 2.85
N GLU A 189 10.93 -11.62 2.43
CA GLU A 189 11.71 -12.56 3.24
C GLU A 189 12.57 -11.88 4.33
N TRP A 190 12.85 -10.56 4.20
CA TRP A 190 13.80 -9.88 5.08
C TRP A 190 13.41 -8.47 5.54
N ALA A 191 12.39 -7.83 4.95
CA ALA A 191 12.13 -6.43 5.21
C ALA A 191 11.19 -6.16 6.40
N ALA A 192 10.66 -7.16 7.07
CA ALA A 192 9.71 -6.99 8.17
C ALA A 192 10.27 -6.16 9.35
N ASP A 193 11.59 -6.21 9.59
CA ASP A 193 12.30 -5.40 10.60
C ASP A 193 12.96 -4.14 10.01
N VAL A 194 12.82 -3.92 8.69
CA VAL A 194 13.46 -2.80 7.97
C VAL A 194 12.44 -1.70 7.62
N GLY A 195 11.33 -2.07 7.02
CA GLY A 195 10.29 -1.15 6.57
C GLY A 195 8.88 -1.54 6.98
N HIS A 196 7.91 -0.71 6.61
CA HIS A 196 6.52 -0.91 6.98
C HIS A 196 5.66 -1.41 5.80
N MET A 197 6.17 -1.28 4.59
CA MET A 197 5.62 -1.85 3.38
C MET A 197 6.72 -2.02 2.33
N TRP A 198 6.53 -2.90 1.38
CA TRP A 198 7.48 -3.16 0.32
C TRP A 198 6.80 -3.58 -0.97
N ARG A 199 7.25 -3.00 -2.08
CA ARG A 199 6.80 -3.37 -3.42
C ARG A 199 7.18 -4.81 -3.73
N THR A 200 6.22 -5.55 -4.24
CA THR A 200 6.37 -6.98 -4.55
C THR A 200 6.54 -7.26 -6.04
N THR A 201 6.16 -6.30 -6.88
CA THR A 201 6.17 -6.41 -8.35
C THR A 201 6.65 -5.12 -9.00
N GLY A 202 6.82 -5.11 -10.32
CA GLY A 202 7.02 -3.91 -11.13
C GLY A 202 5.84 -2.96 -11.08
N ASP A 203 5.91 -1.86 -11.83
CA ASP A 203 4.96 -0.75 -11.71
C ASP A 203 3.60 -1.07 -12.33
N ILE A 204 2.55 -0.54 -11.69
CA ILE A 204 1.17 -0.60 -12.17
C ILE A 204 0.89 0.54 -13.16
N TYR A 205 -0.02 0.29 -14.11
CA TYR A 205 -0.68 1.33 -14.86
C TYR A 205 -2.17 1.00 -15.05
N ASP A 206 -2.95 1.94 -15.51
CA ASP A 206 -4.40 1.90 -15.63
C ASP A 206 -4.88 0.94 -16.74
N SER A 207 -4.67 -0.34 -16.53
CA SER A 207 -5.11 -1.44 -17.41
C SER A 207 -5.52 -2.66 -16.61
N TYR A 208 -6.44 -3.46 -17.15
CA TYR A 208 -6.81 -4.75 -16.57
C TYR A 208 -5.63 -5.74 -16.60
N ASP A 209 -5.19 -6.19 -17.77
CA ASP A 209 -4.12 -7.20 -17.93
C ASP A 209 -3.08 -6.78 -18.98
N GLY A 210 -2.98 -5.50 -19.27
CA GLY A 210 -2.02 -4.98 -20.23
C GLY A 210 -0.57 -5.05 -19.75
N ARG A 211 0.35 -4.79 -20.68
CA ARG A 211 1.78 -4.59 -20.39
C ARG A 211 2.34 -3.48 -21.25
N LYS A 212 3.05 -2.54 -20.63
CA LYS A 212 3.72 -1.42 -21.30
C LYS A 212 5.14 -1.29 -20.77
N GLY A 213 6.10 -1.89 -21.48
CA GLY A 213 7.47 -2.02 -20.96
C GLY A 213 7.52 -2.90 -19.71
N TRP A 214 7.89 -2.31 -18.58
CA TRP A 214 7.86 -2.97 -17.25
C TRP A 214 6.55 -2.72 -16.49
N GLU A 215 5.73 -1.78 -16.91
CA GLU A 215 4.43 -1.48 -16.32
C GLU A 215 3.41 -2.58 -16.66
N MET A 216 2.53 -2.89 -15.72
CA MET A 216 1.58 -4.00 -15.81
C MET A 216 0.19 -3.58 -15.35
N GLY A 217 -0.84 -4.18 -15.98
CA GLY A 217 -2.22 -4.07 -15.51
C GLY A 217 -2.42 -4.74 -14.15
N TRP A 218 -3.43 -4.27 -13.40
CA TRP A 218 -3.67 -4.71 -12.03
C TRP A 218 -3.94 -6.22 -11.89
N LYS A 219 -4.62 -6.85 -12.87
CA LYS A 219 -4.88 -8.29 -12.83
C LYS A 219 -3.60 -9.10 -12.97
N ARG A 220 -2.69 -8.64 -13.82
CA ARG A 220 -1.37 -9.27 -13.98
C ARG A 220 -0.54 -9.16 -12.71
N ILE A 221 -0.56 -7.99 -12.05
CA ILE A 221 0.11 -7.79 -10.76
C ILE A 221 -0.47 -8.72 -9.71
N LEU A 222 -1.81 -8.84 -9.64
CA LEU A 222 -2.49 -9.74 -8.70
C LEU A 222 -2.08 -11.21 -8.92
N ASP A 223 -1.98 -11.67 -10.18
CA ASP A 223 -1.54 -13.02 -10.52
C ASP A 223 -0.08 -13.26 -10.18
N LEU A 224 0.80 -12.28 -10.44
CA LEU A 224 2.20 -12.34 -10.04
C LEU A 224 2.33 -12.42 -8.51
N GLN A 225 1.62 -11.56 -7.77
CA GLN A 225 1.60 -11.56 -6.31
C GLN A 225 1.28 -12.95 -5.75
N TYR A 226 0.30 -13.64 -6.34
CA TYR A 226 -0.08 -15.00 -5.94
C TYR A 226 1.02 -16.04 -6.23
N SER A 227 1.85 -15.83 -7.26
CA SER A 227 2.88 -16.77 -7.72
C SER A 227 4.29 -16.52 -7.16
N LEU A 228 4.51 -15.45 -6.36
CA LEU A 228 5.84 -15.05 -5.90
C LEU A 228 6.51 -16.04 -4.94
N VAL A 229 5.72 -16.86 -4.27
CA VAL A 229 6.21 -17.88 -3.34
C VAL A 229 5.56 -19.24 -3.66
N ASP A 230 6.29 -20.29 -3.36
CA ASP A 230 5.76 -21.65 -3.41
C ASP A 230 4.76 -21.84 -2.25
N GLY A 231 3.50 -21.87 -2.56
CA GLY A 231 2.43 -22.05 -1.59
C GLY A 231 1.10 -21.56 -2.14
N ASN A 232 0.05 -22.34 -1.90
CA ASN A 232 -1.32 -22.04 -2.28
C ASN A 232 -2.15 -21.72 -1.04
N GLY A 233 -3.21 -20.96 -1.23
CA GLY A 233 -4.12 -20.62 -0.15
C GLY A 233 -3.45 -19.78 0.95
N PRO A 234 -3.59 -20.16 2.24
CA PRO A 234 -3.02 -19.40 3.36
C PRO A 234 -1.49 -19.28 3.36
N ASP A 235 -0.80 -20.18 2.69
CA ASP A 235 0.67 -20.22 2.61
C ASP A 235 1.26 -19.34 1.50
N CYS A 236 0.43 -18.54 0.82
CA CYS A 236 0.88 -17.57 -0.18
C CYS A 236 1.75 -16.46 0.45
N ILE A 237 2.13 -15.47 -0.36
CA ILE A 237 2.95 -14.32 0.08
C ILE A 237 2.36 -13.58 1.30
N GLY A 238 1.05 -13.72 1.54
CA GLY A 238 0.36 -13.14 2.69
C GLY A 238 0.92 -13.54 4.05
N LYS A 239 1.61 -14.69 4.15
CA LYS A 239 2.27 -15.12 5.39
C LYS A 239 3.40 -14.19 5.87
N PHE A 240 3.89 -13.33 5.00
CA PHE A 240 4.95 -12.35 5.32
C PHE A 240 4.41 -10.96 5.65
N ALA A 241 3.11 -10.74 5.51
CA ALA A 241 2.46 -9.46 5.79
C ALA A 241 1.62 -9.52 7.07
N GLY A 242 1.47 -8.39 7.73
CA GLY A 242 0.67 -8.25 8.93
C GLY A 242 0.83 -6.85 9.55
N PRO A 243 0.26 -6.62 10.74
CA PRO A 243 0.35 -5.32 11.39
C PRO A 243 1.78 -4.80 11.49
N GLY A 244 1.99 -3.61 10.94
CA GLY A 244 3.30 -2.95 10.91
C GLY A 244 4.19 -3.31 9.71
N HIS A 245 3.77 -4.23 8.80
CA HIS A 245 4.56 -4.62 7.64
C HIS A 245 3.68 -5.26 6.55
N TRP A 246 3.62 -4.68 5.35
CA TRP A 246 2.65 -5.02 4.32
C TRP A 246 3.29 -5.28 2.96
N ASN A 247 2.77 -6.28 2.25
CA ASN A 247 3.03 -6.47 0.83
C ASN A 247 2.34 -5.35 0.05
N ASP A 248 3.09 -4.69 -0.84
CA ASP A 248 2.61 -3.58 -1.65
C ASP A 248 2.57 -3.99 -3.13
N PRO A 249 1.39 -4.24 -3.70
CA PRO A 249 1.23 -4.56 -5.11
C PRO A 249 1.24 -3.32 -6.01
N ASP A 250 1.59 -2.15 -5.47
CA ASP A 250 1.51 -0.84 -6.07
C ASP A 250 0.15 -0.14 -5.90
N MET A 251 0.03 1.04 -6.47
CA MET A 251 -1.01 2.03 -6.22
C MET A 251 -2.39 1.61 -6.74
N LEU A 252 -3.39 2.42 -6.39
CA LEU A 252 -4.74 2.31 -6.95
C LEU A 252 -4.85 3.15 -8.23
N GLU A 253 -5.28 2.50 -9.31
CA GLU A 253 -5.60 3.14 -10.60
C GLU A 253 -7.10 3.46 -10.74
N VAL A 254 -7.83 3.46 -9.64
CA VAL A 254 -9.29 3.69 -9.60
C VAL A 254 -9.64 5.08 -10.14
N GLY A 255 -10.45 5.11 -11.19
CA GLY A 255 -10.91 6.35 -11.83
C GLY A 255 -9.95 6.94 -12.86
N ASN A 256 -8.82 6.30 -13.14
CA ASN A 256 -7.98 6.61 -14.28
C ASN A 256 -8.63 6.08 -15.58
N GLU A 257 -8.35 6.74 -16.72
CA GLU A 257 -9.12 6.57 -17.96
C GLU A 257 -8.96 5.19 -18.61
N GLY A 258 -7.87 4.47 -18.33
CA GLY A 258 -7.61 3.14 -18.87
C GLY A 258 -8.46 2.03 -18.28
N LEU A 259 -9.20 2.29 -17.20
CA LEU A 259 -10.07 1.32 -16.53
C LEU A 259 -11.55 1.68 -16.67
N THR A 260 -12.37 0.69 -16.98
CA THR A 260 -13.82 0.79 -16.83
C THR A 260 -14.23 0.91 -15.35
N PHE A 261 -15.48 1.30 -15.09
CA PHE A 261 -16.02 1.32 -13.72
C PHE A 261 -15.99 -0.08 -13.08
N ALA A 262 -16.32 -1.11 -13.84
CA ALA A 262 -16.29 -2.51 -13.39
C ALA A 262 -14.86 -2.94 -13.01
N GLU A 263 -13.89 -2.67 -13.85
CA GLU A 263 -12.48 -2.97 -13.58
C GLU A 263 -11.92 -2.18 -12.40
N SER A 264 -12.29 -0.90 -12.25
CA SER A 264 -11.94 -0.09 -11.09
C SER A 264 -12.52 -0.67 -9.80
N ARG A 265 -13.77 -1.16 -9.83
CA ARG A 265 -14.43 -1.79 -8.69
C ARG A 265 -13.78 -3.13 -8.31
N ALA A 266 -13.42 -3.92 -9.31
CA ALA A 266 -12.71 -5.18 -9.12
C ALA A 266 -11.31 -4.94 -8.53
N HIS A 267 -10.55 -4.02 -9.12
CA HIS A 267 -9.24 -3.62 -8.64
C HIS A 267 -9.28 -3.17 -7.17
N PHE A 268 -10.16 -2.23 -6.84
CA PHE A 268 -10.32 -1.76 -5.46
C PHE A 268 -10.72 -2.87 -4.49
N SER A 269 -11.70 -3.71 -4.87
CA SER A 269 -12.13 -4.84 -4.04
C SER A 269 -10.99 -5.82 -3.76
N LEU A 270 -10.21 -6.17 -4.78
CA LEU A 270 -9.13 -7.15 -4.67
C LEU A 270 -7.93 -6.59 -3.91
N TRP A 271 -7.59 -5.30 -4.04
CA TRP A 271 -6.60 -4.66 -3.17
C TRP A 271 -7.03 -4.71 -1.71
N CYS A 272 -8.30 -4.44 -1.41
CA CYS A 272 -8.85 -4.62 -0.04
C CYS A 272 -8.80 -6.08 0.42
N MET A 273 -9.07 -7.03 -0.45
CA MET A 273 -8.95 -8.46 -0.12
C MET A 273 -7.54 -8.87 0.25
N ILE A 274 -6.53 -8.37 -0.45
CA ILE A 274 -5.14 -8.73 -0.19
C ILE A 274 -4.45 -7.83 0.84
N ALA A 275 -5.21 -6.98 1.56
CA ALA A 275 -4.67 -6.05 2.58
C ALA A 275 -3.52 -5.18 2.03
N ALA A 276 -3.70 -4.67 0.81
CA ALA A 276 -2.72 -3.82 0.15
C ALA A 276 -2.74 -2.40 0.72
N PRO A 277 -1.61 -1.69 0.77
CA PRO A 277 -1.63 -0.25 0.95
C PRO A 277 -2.52 0.42 -0.11
N LEU A 278 -3.47 1.25 0.32
CA LEU A 278 -4.42 1.92 -0.57
C LEU A 278 -3.92 3.33 -0.91
N MET A 279 -2.96 3.41 -1.83
CA MET A 279 -2.38 4.68 -2.29
C MET A 279 -3.02 5.07 -3.62
N ALA A 280 -3.90 6.09 -3.60
CA ALA A 280 -4.59 6.60 -4.79
C ALA A 280 -3.60 7.23 -5.78
N GLY A 281 -3.68 6.87 -7.07
CA GLY A 281 -2.84 7.40 -8.14
C GLY A 281 -3.55 8.33 -9.12
N ASN A 282 -4.84 8.61 -8.92
CA ASN A 282 -5.66 9.42 -9.79
C ASN A 282 -5.67 10.93 -9.41
N ASP A 283 -6.18 11.78 -10.30
CA ASP A 283 -6.45 13.19 -9.96
C ASP A 283 -7.72 13.33 -9.12
N VAL A 284 -7.54 13.30 -7.81
CA VAL A 284 -8.65 13.38 -6.84
C VAL A 284 -9.38 14.73 -6.82
N ARG A 285 -8.82 15.77 -7.46
CA ARG A 285 -9.43 17.11 -7.59
C ARG A 285 -10.60 17.08 -8.59
N HIS A 286 -10.53 16.16 -9.56
CA HIS A 286 -11.51 16.03 -10.64
C HIS A 286 -12.18 14.64 -10.68
N MET A 287 -12.09 13.91 -9.57
CA MET A 287 -12.64 12.56 -9.46
C MET A 287 -14.17 12.56 -9.57
N LYS A 288 -14.71 11.69 -10.44
CA LYS A 288 -16.16 11.52 -10.60
C LYS A 288 -16.79 10.96 -9.32
N PRO A 289 -18.05 11.34 -9.01
CA PRO A 289 -18.73 10.92 -7.79
C PRO A 289 -18.75 9.40 -7.57
N GLU A 290 -18.94 8.61 -8.62
CA GLU A 290 -19.00 7.15 -8.53
C GLU A 290 -17.68 6.53 -8.05
N TYR A 291 -16.51 7.05 -8.45
CA TYR A 291 -15.21 6.59 -7.97
C TYR A 291 -14.91 7.08 -6.55
N ARG A 292 -15.33 8.32 -6.23
CA ARG A 292 -15.28 8.82 -4.85
C ARG A 292 -16.07 7.91 -3.91
N ASP A 293 -17.32 7.61 -4.27
CA ASP A 293 -18.20 6.76 -3.45
C ASP A 293 -17.66 5.33 -3.32
N MET A 294 -17.00 4.83 -4.37
CA MET A 294 -16.27 3.56 -4.34
C MET A 294 -15.11 3.60 -3.34
N MET A 295 -14.20 4.57 -3.45
CA MET A 295 -12.99 4.65 -2.64
C MET A 295 -13.27 5.03 -1.18
N THR A 296 -14.40 5.65 -0.89
CA THR A 296 -14.82 6.02 0.48
C THR A 296 -15.85 5.06 1.08
N ASN A 297 -16.13 3.93 0.42
CA ASN A 297 -17.08 2.94 0.91
C ASN A 297 -16.55 2.27 2.18
N LYS A 298 -17.14 2.62 3.32
CA LYS A 298 -16.69 2.14 4.65
C LYS A 298 -16.75 0.63 4.81
N ALA A 299 -17.70 -0.05 4.17
CA ALA A 299 -17.85 -1.49 4.28
C ALA A 299 -16.74 -2.23 3.52
N VAL A 300 -16.32 -1.72 2.37
CA VAL A 300 -15.18 -2.24 1.60
C VAL A 300 -13.86 -1.93 2.30
N LEU A 301 -13.68 -0.69 2.76
CA LEU A 301 -12.49 -0.28 3.52
C LEU A 301 -12.32 -1.08 4.82
N ALA A 302 -13.42 -1.45 5.49
CA ALA A 302 -13.37 -2.29 6.68
C ALA A 302 -12.85 -3.72 6.41
N ILE A 303 -12.86 -4.19 5.16
CA ILE A 303 -12.22 -5.45 4.77
C ILE A 303 -10.71 -5.26 4.70
N ASP A 304 -10.25 -4.16 4.11
CA ASP A 304 -8.83 -3.83 4.03
C ASP A 304 -8.22 -3.58 5.42
N GLN A 305 -8.88 -2.71 6.19
CA GLN A 305 -8.42 -2.19 7.47
C GLN A 305 -8.76 -3.11 8.66
N ASP A 306 -9.14 -4.37 8.42
CA ASP A 306 -9.46 -5.30 9.50
C ASP A 306 -8.24 -5.55 10.40
N ALA A 307 -8.45 -5.44 11.72
CA ALA A 307 -7.40 -5.49 12.73
C ALA A 307 -6.67 -6.85 12.84
N LEU A 308 -7.26 -7.93 12.29
CA LEU A 308 -6.57 -9.22 12.20
C LEU A 308 -5.33 -9.14 11.29
N GLY A 309 -5.32 -8.20 10.33
CA GLY A 309 -4.18 -7.92 9.47
C GLY A 309 -3.79 -9.05 8.52
N LYS A 310 -4.68 -10.00 8.27
CA LYS A 310 -4.41 -11.10 7.34
C LYS A 310 -4.65 -10.69 5.90
N GLN A 311 -3.71 -11.01 5.04
CA GLN A 311 -3.87 -10.90 3.60
C GLN A 311 -4.76 -12.03 3.09
N GLY A 312 -5.71 -11.72 2.19
CA GLY A 312 -6.52 -12.72 1.50
C GLY A 312 -5.73 -13.45 0.41
N TYR A 313 -6.31 -14.54 -0.06
CA TYR A 313 -5.69 -15.38 -1.08
C TYR A 313 -6.74 -15.94 -2.05
N ARG A 314 -6.29 -16.39 -3.22
CA ARG A 314 -7.13 -17.04 -4.22
C ARG A 314 -7.43 -18.48 -3.78
N ALA A 315 -8.65 -18.71 -3.34
CA ALA A 315 -9.12 -20.03 -2.86
C ALA A 315 -9.52 -20.95 -4.00
N LEU A 316 -10.05 -20.40 -5.10
CA LEU A 316 -10.53 -21.13 -6.25
C LEU A 316 -10.26 -20.36 -7.55
N ALA A 317 -9.83 -21.08 -8.58
CA ALA A 317 -9.80 -20.58 -9.95
C ALA A 317 -10.41 -21.64 -10.86
N GLU A 318 -11.50 -21.30 -11.55
CA GLU A 318 -12.15 -22.16 -12.53
C GLU A 318 -12.13 -21.49 -13.91
N PRO A 319 -11.04 -21.62 -14.70
CA PRO A 319 -10.91 -20.93 -15.97
C PRO A 319 -12.01 -21.26 -16.98
N HIS A 320 -12.55 -22.48 -16.93
CA HIS A 320 -13.67 -22.90 -17.80
C HIS A 320 -15.00 -22.19 -17.47
N ASN A 321 -15.14 -21.70 -16.24
CA ASN A 321 -16.31 -20.97 -15.76
C ASN A 321 -16.03 -19.47 -15.61
N ASN A 322 -14.85 -18.99 -16.04
CA ASN A 322 -14.42 -17.60 -15.98
C ASN A 322 -14.57 -16.97 -14.59
N ILE A 323 -14.31 -17.73 -13.54
CA ILE A 323 -14.45 -17.27 -12.15
C ILE A 323 -13.16 -17.52 -11.35
N GLU A 324 -12.76 -16.50 -10.60
CA GLU A 324 -11.80 -16.62 -9.50
C GLU A 324 -12.47 -16.22 -8.20
N ILE A 325 -12.25 -17.01 -7.14
CA ILE A 325 -12.75 -16.68 -5.81
C ILE A 325 -11.59 -16.46 -4.86
N TRP A 326 -11.60 -15.29 -4.26
CA TRP A 326 -10.65 -14.85 -3.24
C TRP A 326 -11.33 -14.84 -1.89
N VAL A 327 -10.62 -15.25 -0.85
CA VAL A 327 -11.11 -15.28 0.53
C VAL A 327 -10.14 -14.57 1.46
N LYS A 328 -10.67 -13.91 2.48
CA LYS A 328 -9.90 -13.25 3.52
C LYS A 328 -10.55 -13.51 4.87
N GLU A 329 -9.77 -14.01 5.80
CA GLU A 329 -10.21 -14.13 7.19
C GLU A 329 -10.23 -12.74 7.83
N LEU A 330 -11.31 -12.43 8.52
CA LEU A 330 -11.51 -11.18 9.24
C LEU A 330 -11.60 -11.44 10.76
N SER A 331 -11.53 -10.36 11.52
CA SER A 331 -11.77 -10.40 12.95
C SER A 331 -13.12 -11.01 13.29
N ASN A 332 -13.27 -11.49 14.54
CA ASN A 332 -14.52 -12.06 15.09
C ASN A 332 -15.02 -13.32 14.35
N GLY A 333 -14.14 -14.04 13.65
CA GLY A 333 -14.49 -15.25 12.89
C GLY A 333 -15.31 -14.97 11.63
N GLU A 334 -15.32 -13.75 11.15
CA GLU A 334 -15.92 -13.35 9.89
C GLU A 334 -14.99 -13.63 8.70
N TRP A 335 -15.55 -13.63 7.50
CA TRP A 335 -14.82 -13.78 6.24
C TRP A 335 -15.26 -12.73 5.23
N ALA A 336 -14.33 -12.29 4.39
CA ALA A 336 -14.66 -11.66 3.13
C ALA A 336 -14.45 -12.65 1.98
N VAL A 337 -15.34 -12.61 1.00
CA VAL A 337 -15.28 -13.44 -0.22
C VAL A 337 -15.50 -12.54 -1.42
N CYS A 338 -14.56 -12.56 -2.37
CA CYS A 338 -14.63 -11.80 -3.61
C CYS A 338 -14.62 -12.77 -4.80
N ALA A 339 -15.66 -12.75 -5.63
CA ALA A 339 -15.75 -13.54 -6.85
C ALA A 339 -15.58 -12.62 -8.06
N LEU A 340 -14.50 -12.82 -8.81
CA LEU A 340 -14.14 -12.05 -10.00
C LEU A 340 -14.63 -12.76 -11.27
N ASN A 341 -15.31 -12.03 -12.15
CA ASN A 341 -15.52 -12.44 -13.53
C ASN A 341 -14.25 -12.18 -14.34
N THR A 342 -13.58 -13.22 -14.79
CA THR A 342 -12.36 -13.11 -15.61
C THR A 342 -12.62 -13.04 -17.11
N SER A 343 -13.89 -13.07 -17.55
CA SER A 343 -14.25 -13.07 -18.96
C SER A 343 -14.40 -11.66 -19.52
N MET A 344 -14.27 -11.56 -20.84
CA MET A 344 -14.46 -10.31 -21.61
C MET A 344 -15.93 -9.90 -21.80
N LYS A 345 -16.85 -10.57 -21.14
CA LYS A 345 -18.30 -10.30 -21.23
C LYS A 345 -18.99 -10.57 -19.90
N ALA A 346 -20.21 -10.06 -19.76
CA ALA A 346 -21.04 -10.38 -18.60
C ALA A 346 -21.37 -11.88 -18.56
N GLU A 347 -21.16 -12.49 -17.40
CA GLU A 347 -21.42 -13.91 -17.14
C GLU A 347 -22.31 -14.10 -15.92
N GLU A 348 -22.98 -15.25 -15.85
CA GLU A 348 -23.69 -15.68 -14.65
C GLU A 348 -22.70 -16.44 -13.74
N LEU A 349 -22.26 -15.79 -12.67
CA LEU A 349 -21.33 -16.39 -11.71
C LEU A 349 -22.09 -17.07 -10.59
N THR A 350 -21.66 -18.30 -10.25
CA THR A 350 -22.19 -19.05 -9.11
C THR A 350 -21.10 -19.26 -8.07
N VAL A 351 -21.28 -18.66 -6.90
CA VAL A 351 -20.43 -18.90 -5.72
C VAL A 351 -20.97 -20.11 -4.97
N ARG A 352 -20.18 -21.16 -4.94
CA ARG A 352 -20.44 -22.39 -4.22
C ARG A 352 -19.64 -22.43 -2.93
N TRP A 353 -20.31 -22.14 -1.81
CA TRP A 353 -19.67 -22.05 -0.49
C TRP A 353 -19.07 -23.38 -0.05
N ASP A 354 -19.68 -24.50 -0.41
CA ASP A 354 -19.22 -25.86 -0.11
C ASP A 354 -17.86 -26.20 -0.76
N ARG A 355 -17.41 -25.40 -1.72
CA ARG A 355 -16.09 -25.53 -2.36
C ARG A 355 -15.00 -24.70 -1.68
N LEU A 356 -15.36 -23.83 -0.76
CA LEU A 356 -14.45 -22.99 -0.01
C LEU A 356 -14.08 -23.66 1.31
N TRP A 357 -13.28 -24.72 1.23
CA TRP A 357 -12.96 -25.62 2.32
C TRP A 357 -12.37 -24.96 3.58
N THR A 358 -11.81 -23.75 3.46
CA THR A 358 -11.29 -22.97 4.58
C THR A 358 -12.38 -22.27 5.39
N ILE A 359 -13.57 -22.06 4.80
CA ILE A 359 -14.71 -21.42 5.44
C ILE A 359 -15.62 -22.54 5.99
N GLN A 360 -15.47 -22.84 7.28
CA GLN A 360 -16.22 -23.91 7.91
C GLN A 360 -17.32 -23.37 8.83
N GLY A 361 -18.52 -23.96 8.72
CA GLY A 361 -19.70 -23.54 9.47
C GLY A 361 -20.72 -22.82 8.59
N GLU A 362 -21.79 -22.35 9.25
CA GLU A 362 -22.86 -21.61 8.59
C GLU A 362 -22.69 -20.12 8.86
N PHE A 363 -22.84 -19.33 7.79
CA PHE A 363 -22.70 -17.89 7.84
C PHE A 363 -23.88 -17.21 7.17
N ALA A 364 -24.33 -16.09 7.72
CA ALA A 364 -25.14 -15.12 7.00
C ALA A 364 -24.28 -14.41 5.96
N VAL A 365 -24.79 -14.27 4.74
CA VAL A 365 -24.09 -13.65 3.61
C VAL A 365 -24.63 -12.24 3.37
N HIS A 366 -23.75 -11.27 3.31
CA HIS A 366 -24.08 -9.88 2.99
C HIS A 366 -23.29 -9.41 1.76
N ASN A 367 -24.01 -8.89 0.75
CA ASN A 367 -23.33 -8.28 -0.41
C ASN A 367 -22.87 -6.87 -0.04
N VAL A 368 -21.56 -6.65 -0.05
CA VAL A 368 -20.93 -5.41 0.44
C VAL A 368 -21.21 -4.23 -0.48
N TRP A 369 -21.18 -4.44 -1.81
CA TRP A 369 -21.41 -3.36 -2.76
C TRP A 369 -22.86 -2.87 -2.82
N THR A 370 -23.81 -3.77 -2.72
CA THR A 370 -25.24 -3.41 -2.75
C THR A 370 -25.77 -3.08 -1.37
N ASN A 371 -25.01 -3.40 -0.32
CA ASN A 371 -25.44 -3.32 1.09
C ASN A 371 -26.74 -4.09 1.36
N GLN A 372 -26.88 -5.29 0.77
CA GLN A 372 -28.07 -6.12 0.89
C GLN A 372 -27.74 -7.52 1.43
N PRO A 373 -28.65 -8.12 2.22
CA PRO A 373 -28.56 -9.55 2.53
C PRO A 373 -28.52 -10.39 1.25
N ALA A 374 -27.69 -11.41 1.23
CA ALA A 374 -27.53 -12.34 0.10
C ALA A 374 -27.78 -13.81 0.49
N GLY A 375 -28.54 -14.05 1.54
CA GLY A 375 -28.87 -15.37 2.07
C GLY A 375 -27.87 -15.88 3.10
N ASP A 376 -27.55 -17.16 3.01
CA ASP A 376 -26.60 -17.84 3.88
C ASP A 376 -25.74 -18.84 3.09
N THR A 377 -24.72 -19.41 3.74
CA THR A 377 -23.78 -20.33 3.09
C THR A 377 -24.32 -21.75 2.90
N THR A 378 -25.56 -22.03 3.28
CA THR A 378 -26.22 -23.36 3.00
C THR A 378 -26.65 -23.50 1.56
N LYS A 379 -26.79 -22.38 0.82
CA LYS A 379 -27.20 -22.36 -0.60
C LYS A 379 -26.19 -21.53 -1.40
N SER A 380 -25.87 -22.02 -2.62
CA SER A 380 -25.05 -21.24 -3.56
C SER A 380 -25.71 -19.90 -3.89
N TYR A 381 -24.87 -18.90 -4.19
CA TYR A 381 -25.31 -17.59 -4.66
C TYR A 381 -24.99 -17.44 -6.14
N THR A 382 -25.98 -17.07 -6.94
CA THR A 382 -25.82 -16.86 -8.39
C THR A 382 -26.28 -15.47 -8.78
N ALA A 383 -25.46 -14.76 -9.56
CA ALA A 383 -25.80 -13.45 -10.11
C ALA A 383 -25.07 -13.19 -11.44
N LYS A 384 -25.67 -12.33 -12.27
CA LYS A 384 -25.00 -11.79 -13.47
C LYS A 384 -23.99 -10.75 -13.05
N VAL A 385 -22.75 -10.90 -13.53
CA VAL A 385 -21.60 -10.02 -13.24
C VAL A 385 -21.01 -9.54 -14.54
N ASP A 386 -20.81 -8.24 -14.68
CA ASP A 386 -20.23 -7.65 -15.88
C ASP A 386 -18.79 -8.12 -16.12
N SER A 387 -18.28 -7.89 -17.33
CA SER A 387 -16.89 -8.19 -17.68
C SER A 387 -15.93 -7.57 -16.67
N HIS A 388 -15.00 -8.38 -16.15
CA HIS A 388 -13.95 -7.98 -15.20
C HIS A 388 -14.45 -7.37 -13.89
N ASP A 389 -15.75 -7.57 -13.56
CA ASP A 389 -16.36 -7.08 -12.32
C ASP A 389 -16.39 -8.15 -11.22
N VAL A 390 -16.82 -7.78 -10.04
CA VAL A 390 -16.82 -8.63 -8.86
C VAL A 390 -18.15 -8.68 -8.12
N LEU A 391 -18.37 -9.81 -7.43
CA LEU A 391 -19.24 -9.88 -6.26
C LEU A 391 -18.35 -9.84 -5.01
N LEU A 392 -18.68 -8.99 -4.06
CA LEU A 392 -17.96 -8.88 -2.79
C LEU A 392 -18.93 -9.15 -1.62
N PHE A 393 -18.61 -10.14 -0.81
CA PHE A 393 -19.43 -10.57 0.32
C PHE A 393 -18.66 -10.45 1.64
N ARG A 394 -19.41 -10.14 2.71
CA ARG A 394 -19.00 -10.33 4.09
C ARG A 394 -19.84 -11.48 4.67
N LEU A 395 -19.18 -12.44 5.28
CA LEU A 395 -19.78 -13.60 5.92
C LEU A 395 -19.69 -13.42 7.43
N THR A 396 -20.83 -13.41 8.11
CA THR A 396 -20.90 -13.31 9.57
C THR A 396 -21.39 -14.65 10.14
N PRO A 397 -20.73 -15.21 11.17
CA PRO A 397 -21.14 -16.47 11.76
C PRO A 397 -22.64 -16.47 12.13
N ALA A 398 -23.37 -17.51 11.75
CA ALA A 398 -24.76 -17.64 12.14
C ALA A 398 -24.86 -17.69 13.67
N LYS A 399 -25.75 -16.89 14.25
CA LYS A 399 -26.00 -16.97 15.69
C LYS A 399 -26.54 -18.35 16.03
N LYS A 400 -25.87 -19.05 16.92
CA LYS A 400 -26.35 -20.33 17.47
C LYS A 400 -27.62 -20.14 18.28
#